data_cc179d339356fca3e1660f197ac75282
#
_entry.id   cc179d339356fca3e1660f197ac75282
#
_cell.length_a   1.000
_cell.length_b   1.000
_cell.length_c   1.000
_cell.angle_alpha   90.00
_cell.angle_beta   90.00
_cell.angle_gamma   90.00
#
_symmetry.space_group_name_H-M   'P 1'
#
loop_
_entity.id
_entity.type
_entity.pdbx_description
1 polymer ?
#
loop_
_entity_poly.entity_id
_entity_poly.type
_entity_poly.pdbx_seq_one_letter_code
_entity_poly.pdbx_strand_id
1 'polypeptide(L)'
;MRRAIDFLKWRKGATIDWGIVFCVLILAIVGIMSIYVAADNDTSGGAVYRQVISQFVWYVIGAVVVYLVMQMDAEQLWKVAPYVYGASLFLMFAVVIFYSRSYYISTGARSWFAIGPFTFQPSEIAKPAYVLMMGRVITTHNSMYPKHTAKSDWKLIGKMVLWLLPLIVSLTLQNDFGTSLVFCAIFAGLVLVSGITWRIIIPSVTIVGAIGGAALWMVTSNFGRSILTMVGFQSYQFDRVDTWLHPEQDTTNQGYQLWQSIKAVGSGGLTGTGFNHSNVYVPVRESDMIFTVIGENFGFIGSIALVAIYMLLIYLMIRVIFETRNEFYAYLSTGVVMMILFHVFENIGMNIGLLPLTGIPLPFVSAGGSSLLGNLIGIGIILSMRYHEDRS
;
A
#
# COMPACT_ATOMS: atom_id res chain seq x y z
N MET A 1 -32.95 -35.04 14.16
CA MET A 1 -32.61 -33.73 13.61
C MET A 1 -31.82 -32.84 14.57
N ARG A 2 -32.11 -32.70 15.85
CA ARG A 2 -31.29 -31.94 16.84
C ARG A 2 -29.85 -32.47 17.04
N ARG A 3 -29.61 -33.78 17.02
CA ARG A 3 -28.25 -34.36 17.13
C ARG A 3 -27.31 -34.14 15.96
N ALA A 4 -27.83 -33.89 14.76
CA ALA A 4 -27.03 -33.55 13.56
C ALA A 4 -26.55 -32.09 13.59
N ILE A 5 -27.31 -31.20 14.24
CA ILE A 5 -26.95 -29.78 14.42
C ILE A 5 -25.85 -29.62 15.46
N ASP A 6 -25.87 -30.50 16.51
CA ASP A 6 -24.81 -30.48 17.54
C ASP A 6 -23.47 -31.06 17.04
N PHE A 7 -23.48 -31.94 16.03
CA PHE A 7 -22.25 -32.44 15.39
C PHE A 7 -21.54 -31.40 14.55
N LEU A 8 -22.28 -30.41 14.01
CA LEU A 8 -21.73 -29.25 13.28
C LEU A 8 -21.19 -28.16 14.22
N LYS A 9 -21.62 -28.15 15.51
CA LYS A 9 -21.11 -27.25 16.53
C LYS A 9 -19.73 -27.63 17.09
N TRP A 10 -19.25 -28.83 16.84
CA TRP A 10 -18.02 -29.38 17.44
C TRP A 10 -16.72 -29.04 16.68
N ARG A 11 -16.72 -28.11 15.70
CA ARG A 11 -15.54 -27.65 15.00
C ARG A 11 -15.31 -26.14 15.09
N LYS A 12 -15.59 -25.51 16.23
CA LYS A 12 -15.17 -24.15 16.53
C LYS A 12 -13.86 -24.15 17.31
N GLY A 13 -12.80 -24.67 16.69
CA GLY A 13 -11.42 -24.36 17.08
C GLY A 13 -10.95 -23.15 16.31
N ALA A 14 -10.06 -22.36 16.91
CA ALA A 14 -9.40 -21.24 16.24
C ALA A 14 -8.97 -21.62 14.82
N THR A 15 -9.62 -21.03 13.81
CA THR A 15 -9.38 -21.39 12.42
C THR A 15 -8.60 -20.28 11.70
N ILE A 16 -7.52 -20.70 11.06
CA ILE A 16 -6.75 -19.81 10.17
C ILE A 16 -7.53 -19.71 8.84
N ASP A 17 -7.66 -18.51 8.29
CA ASP A 17 -8.18 -18.35 6.93
C ASP A 17 -7.13 -18.76 5.89
N TRP A 18 -7.16 -20.05 5.54
CA TRP A 18 -6.26 -20.62 4.55
C TRP A 18 -6.41 -19.99 3.18
N GLY A 19 -7.56 -19.39 2.85
CA GLY A 19 -7.76 -18.67 1.60
C GLY A 19 -6.85 -17.44 1.50
N ILE A 20 -6.79 -16.62 2.56
CA ILE A 20 -5.89 -15.46 2.63
C ILE A 20 -4.43 -15.91 2.57
N VAL A 21 -4.07 -16.93 3.37
CA VAL A 21 -2.70 -17.47 3.40
C VAL A 21 -2.29 -17.98 2.01
N PHE A 22 -3.17 -18.71 1.33
CA PHE A 22 -2.90 -19.25 0.00
C PHE A 22 -2.70 -18.15 -1.05
N CYS A 23 -3.54 -17.10 -1.05
CA CYS A 23 -3.35 -15.96 -1.95
C CYS A 23 -2.00 -15.27 -1.72
N VAL A 24 -1.62 -15.03 -0.45
CA VAL A 24 -0.32 -14.42 -0.11
C VAL A 24 0.83 -15.32 -0.54
N LEU A 25 0.73 -16.65 -0.38
CA LEU A 25 1.76 -17.60 -0.82
C LEU A 25 1.91 -17.61 -2.36
N ILE A 26 0.81 -17.58 -3.12
CA ILE A 26 0.89 -17.48 -4.58
C ILE A 26 1.57 -16.17 -4.99
N LEU A 27 1.18 -15.04 -4.39
CA LEU A 27 1.81 -13.74 -4.66
C LEU A 27 3.30 -13.75 -4.30
N ALA A 28 3.69 -14.41 -3.21
CA ALA A 28 5.09 -14.58 -2.83
C ALA A 28 5.89 -15.40 -3.86
N ILE A 29 5.31 -16.48 -4.38
CA ILE A 29 5.95 -17.30 -5.44
C ILE A 29 6.12 -16.47 -6.71
N VAL A 30 5.06 -15.78 -7.14
CA VAL A 30 5.12 -14.88 -8.31
C VAL A 30 6.17 -13.78 -8.09
N GLY A 31 6.24 -13.21 -6.88
CA GLY A 31 7.23 -12.21 -6.51
C GLY A 31 8.67 -12.72 -6.61
N ILE A 32 8.96 -13.89 -6.04
CA ILE A 32 10.30 -14.50 -6.10
C ILE A 32 10.70 -14.80 -7.55
N MET A 33 9.77 -15.33 -8.35
CA MET A 33 10.02 -15.60 -9.78
C MET A 33 10.28 -14.30 -10.55
N SER A 34 9.50 -13.25 -10.30
CA SER A 34 9.65 -11.96 -10.97
C SER A 34 10.95 -11.26 -10.58
N ILE A 35 11.34 -11.32 -9.29
CA ILE A 35 12.61 -10.77 -8.80
C ILE A 35 13.79 -11.54 -9.41
N TYR A 36 13.69 -12.86 -9.55
CA TYR A 36 14.71 -13.65 -10.23
C TYR A 36 14.91 -13.17 -11.67
N VAL A 37 13.82 -13.04 -12.45
CA VAL A 37 13.86 -12.57 -13.85
C VAL A 37 14.42 -11.14 -13.93
N ALA A 38 14.00 -10.24 -13.03
CA ALA A 38 14.50 -8.88 -12.97
C ALA A 38 16.01 -8.86 -12.74
N ALA A 39 16.49 -9.60 -11.77
CA ALA A 39 17.90 -9.62 -11.39
C ALA A 39 18.80 -10.31 -12.42
N ASP A 40 18.34 -11.39 -13.07
CA ASP A 40 19.10 -12.14 -14.07
C ASP A 40 19.38 -11.32 -15.33
N ASN A 41 18.46 -10.45 -15.70
CA ASN A 41 18.61 -9.58 -16.86
C ASN A 41 19.43 -8.30 -16.57
N ASP A 42 19.49 -7.84 -15.31
CA ASP A 42 20.11 -6.56 -14.95
C ASP A 42 21.51 -6.71 -14.30
N THR A 43 21.84 -7.91 -13.76
CA THR A 43 23.07 -8.11 -13.00
C THR A 43 23.76 -9.43 -13.37
N SER A 44 25.06 -9.51 -13.13
CA SER A 44 25.82 -10.76 -13.32
C SER A 44 25.58 -11.75 -12.19
N GLY A 45 25.30 -12.99 -12.52
CA GLY A 45 25.04 -14.24 -11.75
C GLY A 45 25.06 -14.23 -10.21
N GLY A 46 26.06 -13.69 -9.54
CA GLY A 46 26.14 -13.74 -8.07
C GLY A 46 25.20 -12.76 -7.34
N ALA A 47 24.80 -11.66 -7.96
CA ALA A 47 23.89 -10.69 -7.39
C ALA A 47 22.44 -11.15 -7.43
N VAL A 48 22.07 -11.97 -8.43
CA VAL A 48 20.72 -12.56 -8.59
C VAL A 48 20.34 -13.39 -7.37
N TYR A 49 21.19 -14.36 -7.01
CA TYR A 49 20.92 -15.22 -5.86
C TYR A 49 20.85 -14.44 -4.55
N ARG A 50 21.64 -13.38 -4.41
CA ARG A 50 21.61 -12.53 -3.22
C ARG A 50 20.25 -11.82 -3.07
N GLN A 51 19.69 -11.29 -4.13
CA GLN A 51 18.39 -10.61 -4.09
C GLN A 51 17.25 -11.60 -3.77
N VAL A 52 17.25 -12.76 -4.44
CA VAL A 52 16.24 -13.82 -4.22
C VAL A 52 16.32 -14.35 -2.78
N ILE A 53 17.53 -14.67 -2.29
CA ILE A 53 17.73 -15.15 -0.90
C ILE A 53 17.29 -14.08 0.11
N SER A 54 17.66 -12.81 -0.12
CA SER A 54 17.24 -11.71 0.75
C SER A 54 15.72 -11.62 0.83
N GLN A 55 15.03 -11.68 -0.32
CA GLN A 55 13.57 -11.62 -0.35
C GLN A 55 12.93 -12.83 0.36
N PHE A 56 13.48 -14.04 0.15
CA PHE A 56 13.02 -15.24 0.85
C PHE A 56 13.17 -15.12 2.37
N VAL A 57 14.30 -14.60 2.85
CA VAL A 57 14.53 -14.33 4.30
C VAL A 57 13.48 -13.35 4.84
N TRP A 58 13.15 -12.31 4.08
CA TRP A 58 12.10 -11.36 4.48
C TRP A 58 10.70 -12.02 4.56
N TYR A 59 10.38 -12.97 3.68
CA TYR A 59 9.14 -13.75 3.80
C TYR A 59 9.12 -14.62 5.06
N VAL A 60 10.24 -15.25 5.41
CA VAL A 60 10.34 -16.05 6.64
C VAL A 60 10.16 -15.16 7.88
N ILE A 61 10.87 -14.01 7.93
CA ILE A 61 10.70 -13.03 9.02
C ILE A 61 9.24 -12.54 9.07
N GLY A 62 8.67 -12.22 7.93
CA GLY A 62 7.28 -11.78 7.82
C GLY A 62 6.28 -12.84 8.30
N ALA A 63 6.49 -14.11 7.99
CA ALA A 63 5.64 -15.20 8.47
C ALA A 63 5.67 -15.32 10.01
N VAL A 64 6.84 -15.14 10.64
CA VAL A 64 6.98 -15.07 12.09
C VAL A 64 6.21 -13.87 12.65
N VAL A 65 6.31 -12.70 12.00
CA VAL A 65 5.58 -11.49 12.42
C VAL A 65 4.07 -11.70 12.29
N VAL A 66 3.58 -12.28 11.19
CA VAL A 66 2.17 -12.64 11.01
C VAL A 66 1.70 -13.54 12.14
N TYR A 67 2.47 -14.58 12.47
CA TYR A 67 2.14 -15.51 13.56
C TYR A 67 2.04 -14.78 14.90
N LEU A 68 2.99 -13.90 15.24
CA LEU A 68 2.98 -13.13 16.48
C LEU A 68 1.78 -12.18 16.55
N VAL A 69 1.51 -11.44 15.47
CA VAL A 69 0.37 -10.51 15.41
C VAL A 69 -0.97 -11.26 15.47
N MET A 70 -1.06 -12.43 14.83
CA MET A 70 -2.25 -13.26 14.85
C MET A 70 -2.62 -13.76 16.26
N GLN A 71 -1.65 -13.88 17.18
CA GLN A 71 -1.91 -14.28 18.57
C GLN A 71 -2.55 -13.16 19.41
N MET A 72 -2.51 -11.91 18.94
CA MET A 72 -3.05 -10.77 19.68
C MET A 72 -4.55 -10.66 19.46
N ASP A 73 -5.32 -10.57 20.55
CA ASP A 73 -6.76 -10.33 20.51
C ASP A 73 -7.10 -8.83 20.36
N ALA A 74 -8.40 -8.51 20.21
CA ALA A 74 -8.87 -7.13 20.03
C ALA A 74 -8.43 -6.21 21.19
N GLU A 75 -8.43 -6.70 22.42
CA GLU A 75 -8.05 -5.91 23.59
C GLU A 75 -6.56 -5.59 23.60
N GLN A 76 -5.72 -6.55 23.22
CA GLN A 76 -4.28 -6.38 23.09
C GLN A 76 -3.93 -5.43 21.97
N LEU A 77 -4.53 -5.59 20.78
CA LEU A 77 -4.37 -4.68 19.64
C LEU A 77 -4.80 -3.26 20.00
N TRP A 78 -5.91 -3.12 20.73
CA TRP A 78 -6.40 -1.84 21.24
C TRP A 78 -5.43 -1.17 22.20
N LYS A 79 -4.85 -1.93 23.15
CA LYS A 79 -3.90 -1.40 24.13
C LYS A 79 -2.59 -0.98 23.48
N VAL A 80 -2.11 -1.76 22.51
CA VAL A 80 -0.82 -1.52 21.82
C VAL A 80 -0.89 -0.38 20.80
N ALA A 81 -2.07 -0.11 20.22
CA ALA A 81 -2.27 0.88 19.15
C ALA A 81 -1.57 2.24 19.39
N PRO A 82 -1.76 2.94 20.54
CA PRO A 82 -1.13 4.25 20.74
C PRO A 82 0.40 4.17 20.87
N TYR A 83 0.93 3.08 21.41
CA TYR A 83 2.36 2.90 21.58
C TYR A 83 3.06 2.63 20.25
N VAL A 84 2.49 1.74 19.42
CA VAL A 84 3.04 1.43 18.09
C VAL A 84 2.92 2.64 17.18
N TYR A 85 1.81 3.37 17.23
CA TYR A 85 1.64 4.61 16.48
C TYR A 85 2.66 5.67 16.93
N GLY A 86 2.81 5.91 18.24
CA GLY A 86 3.79 6.87 18.77
C GLY A 86 5.23 6.50 18.41
N ALA A 87 5.59 5.22 18.52
CA ALA A 87 6.91 4.74 18.14
C ALA A 87 7.17 4.90 16.64
N SER A 88 6.20 4.55 15.78
CA SER A 88 6.32 4.72 14.34
C SER A 88 6.45 6.20 13.94
N LEU A 89 5.68 7.08 14.57
CA LEU A 89 5.76 8.51 14.33
C LEU A 89 7.11 9.07 14.76
N PHE A 90 7.65 8.64 15.90
CA PHE A 90 9.00 9.00 16.34
C PHE A 90 10.05 8.58 15.29
N LEU A 91 9.99 7.34 14.78
CA LEU A 91 10.89 6.85 13.74
C LEU A 91 10.74 7.63 12.43
N MET A 92 9.52 8.03 12.06
CA MET A 92 9.27 8.84 10.87
C MET A 92 9.89 10.24 10.97
N PHE A 93 9.90 10.88 12.14
CA PHE A 93 10.62 12.13 12.32
C PHE A 93 12.12 11.93 12.47
N ALA A 94 12.55 10.86 13.13
CA ALA A 94 13.96 10.53 13.25
C ALA A 94 14.64 10.30 11.89
N VAL A 95 13.96 9.66 10.93
CA VAL A 95 14.53 9.41 9.59
C VAL A 95 14.79 10.70 8.81
N VAL A 96 14.04 11.78 9.06
CA VAL A 96 14.29 13.09 8.43
C VAL A 96 15.68 13.63 8.78
N ILE A 97 16.17 13.30 10.00
CA ILE A 97 17.48 13.74 10.51
C ILE A 97 18.57 12.72 10.18
N PHE A 98 18.27 11.42 10.38
CA PHE A 98 19.23 10.31 10.26
C PHE A 98 19.08 9.49 8.99
N TYR A 99 18.64 10.10 7.88
CA TYR A 99 18.42 9.41 6.61
C TYR A 99 19.72 8.93 5.96
N SER A 100 19.61 7.89 5.15
CA SER A 100 20.73 7.38 4.34
C SER A 100 21.03 8.31 3.17
N ARG A 101 22.24 8.88 3.14
CA ARG A 101 22.70 9.76 2.04
C ARG A 101 22.74 9.04 0.69
N SER A 102 23.11 7.77 0.69
CA SER A 102 23.18 6.95 -0.52
C SER A 102 21.81 6.85 -1.20
N TYR A 103 20.77 6.52 -0.41
CA TYR A 103 19.40 6.46 -0.92
C TYR A 103 18.84 7.82 -1.29
N TYR A 104 19.17 8.86 -0.56
CA TYR A 104 18.77 10.23 -0.90
C TYR A 104 19.30 10.66 -2.27
N ILE A 105 20.54 10.34 -2.60
CA ILE A 105 21.15 10.67 -3.91
C ILE A 105 20.40 9.96 -5.05
N SER A 106 19.97 8.71 -4.84
CA SER A 106 19.28 7.93 -5.88
C SER A 106 17.79 8.21 -6.00
N THR A 107 17.11 8.52 -4.88
CA THR A 107 15.64 8.65 -4.85
C THR A 107 15.14 10.08 -4.65
N GLY A 108 15.97 10.98 -4.13
CA GLY A 108 15.57 12.33 -3.70
C GLY A 108 14.74 12.35 -2.41
N ALA A 109 14.45 11.19 -1.79
CA ALA A 109 13.63 11.06 -0.61
C ALA A 109 14.46 10.76 0.66
N ARG A 110 14.11 11.41 1.79
CA ARG A 110 14.73 11.22 3.11
C ARG A 110 13.96 10.21 3.95
N SER A 111 13.60 9.07 3.37
CA SER A 111 12.64 8.12 3.96
C SER A 111 13.28 6.80 4.41
N TRP A 112 14.59 6.63 4.21
CA TRP A 112 15.29 5.37 4.46
C TRP A 112 16.37 5.47 5.51
N PHE A 113 16.34 4.56 6.48
CA PHE A 113 17.51 4.22 7.29
C PHE A 113 18.33 3.15 6.57
N ALA A 114 19.66 3.24 6.65
CA ALA A 114 20.57 2.17 6.25
C ALA A 114 21.37 1.72 7.47
N ILE A 115 21.23 0.46 7.84
CA ILE A 115 21.94 -0.18 8.96
C ILE A 115 22.71 -1.38 8.40
N GLY A 116 23.96 -1.16 8.04
CA GLY A 116 24.74 -2.16 7.31
C GLY A 116 24.12 -2.50 5.95
N PRO A 117 23.87 -3.78 5.64
CA PRO A 117 23.26 -4.20 4.38
C PRO A 117 21.72 -4.05 4.37
N PHE A 118 21.10 -3.73 5.50
CA PHE A 118 19.66 -3.64 5.63
C PHE A 118 19.19 -2.20 5.48
N THR A 119 18.10 -2.04 4.75
CA THR A 119 17.39 -0.78 4.62
C THR A 119 16.02 -0.88 5.25
N PHE A 120 15.62 0.17 5.95
CA PHE A 120 14.35 0.22 6.64
C PHE A 120 13.66 1.56 6.39
N GLN A 121 12.40 1.48 5.96
CA GLN A 121 11.54 2.64 5.75
C GLN A 121 10.48 2.68 6.85
N PRO A 122 10.53 3.65 7.79
CA PRO A 122 9.60 3.72 8.91
C PRO A 122 8.13 3.85 8.51
N SER A 123 7.85 4.52 7.42
CA SER A 123 6.49 4.71 6.91
C SER A 123 5.77 3.40 6.60
N GLU A 124 6.51 2.34 6.26
CA GLU A 124 5.93 1.02 5.99
C GLU A 124 5.29 0.40 7.24
N ILE A 125 5.95 0.54 8.40
CA ILE A 125 5.40 0.10 9.68
C ILE A 125 4.36 1.10 10.21
N ALA A 126 4.50 2.38 9.88
CA ALA A 126 3.55 3.40 10.28
C ALA A 126 2.15 3.21 9.65
N LYS A 127 2.05 2.59 8.47
CA LYS A 127 0.75 2.31 7.83
C LYS A 127 -0.15 1.40 8.68
N PRO A 128 0.23 0.17 9.04
CA PRO A 128 -0.58 -0.67 9.93
C PRO A 128 -0.74 -0.07 11.34
N ALA A 129 0.26 0.65 11.86
CA ALA A 129 0.15 1.36 13.12
C ALA A 129 -0.93 2.46 13.09
N TYR A 130 -1.01 3.21 11.99
CA TYR A 130 -2.05 4.19 11.74
C TYR A 130 -3.43 3.56 11.64
N VAL A 131 -3.56 2.43 10.95
CA VAL A 131 -4.83 1.66 10.89
C VAL A 131 -5.29 1.29 12.29
N LEU A 132 -4.40 0.75 13.14
CA LEU A 132 -4.72 0.41 14.54
C LEU A 132 -5.19 1.64 15.33
N MET A 133 -4.47 2.76 15.22
CA MET A 133 -4.81 3.99 15.93
C MET A 133 -6.15 4.57 15.46
N MET A 134 -6.40 4.57 14.15
CA MET A 134 -7.66 5.06 13.59
C MET A 134 -8.85 4.19 13.99
N GLY A 135 -8.72 2.86 13.96
CA GLY A 135 -9.76 1.97 14.45
C GLY A 135 -10.14 2.30 15.90
N ARG A 136 -9.14 2.53 16.77
CA ARG A 136 -9.37 2.95 18.16
C ARG A 136 -10.07 4.31 18.26
N VAL A 137 -9.66 5.30 17.47
CA VAL A 137 -10.25 6.66 17.48
C VAL A 137 -11.72 6.62 17.08
N ILE A 138 -12.04 5.89 16.01
CA ILE A 138 -13.40 5.78 15.48
C ILE A 138 -14.29 5.04 16.47
N THR A 139 -13.89 3.86 16.94
CA THR A 139 -14.67 3.06 17.90
C THR A 139 -14.92 3.82 19.20
N THR A 140 -13.89 4.52 19.74
CA THR A 140 -14.07 5.35 20.94
C THR A 140 -15.05 6.48 20.68
N HIS A 141 -15.01 7.11 19.50
CA HIS A 141 -15.93 8.19 19.19
C HIS A 141 -17.38 7.68 19.07
N ASN A 142 -17.59 6.56 18.35
CA ASN A 142 -18.91 6.01 18.12
C ASN A 142 -19.55 5.49 19.42
N SER A 143 -18.76 4.95 20.35
CA SER A 143 -19.27 4.58 21.67
C SER A 143 -19.74 5.77 22.50
N MET A 144 -19.09 6.95 22.36
CA MET A 144 -19.50 8.20 23.03
C MET A 144 -20.69 8.89 22.35
N TYR A 145 -20.83 8.72 21.03
CA TYR A 145 -21.86 9.36 20.22
C TYR A 145 -22.63 8.33 19.37
N PRO A 146 -23.49 7.47 19.99
CA PRO A 146 -24.22 6.43 19.25
C PRO A 146 -25.17 6.98 18.19
N LYS A 147 -25.64 8.21 18.38
CA LYS A 147 -26.45 8.93 17.39
C LYS A 147 -25.56 9.88 16.59
N HIS A 148 -25.35 9.56 15.32
CA HIS A 148 -24.61 10.41 14.41
C HIS A 148 -25.39 11.69 14.11
N THR A 149 -24.80 12.82 14.43
CA THR A 149 -25.29 14.17 14.09
C THR A 149 -24.19 14.88 13.31
N ALA A 150 -24.55 15.87 12.49
CA ALA A 150 -23.54 16.62 11.74
C ALA A 150 -22.41 17.19 12.64
N LYS A 151 -22.75 17.63 13.87
CA LYS A 151 -21.77 18.12 14.84
C LYS A 151 -20.85 17.03 15.37
N SER A 152 -21.39 15.83 15.61
CA SER A 152 -20.61 14.65 16.01
C SER A 152 -19.68 14.21 14.87
N ASP A 153 -20.19 14.15 13.66
CA ASP A 153 -19.46 13.68 12.49
C ASP A 153 -18.27 14.60 12.15
N TRP A 154 -18.47 15.91 12.21
CA TRP A 154 -17.37 16.89 12.07
C TRP A 154 -16.32 16.76 13.17
N LYS A 155 -16.72 16.44 14.41
CA LYS A 155 -15.76 16.15 15.49
C LYS A 155 -14.96 14.87 15.21
N LEU A 156 -15.61 13.85 14.65
CA LEU A 156 -14.92 12.61 14.28
C LEU A 156 -13.89 12.90 13.18
N ILE A 157 -14.29 13.56 12.10
CA ILE A 157 -13.38 13.95 11.02
C ILE A 157 -12.19 14.76 11.56
N GLY A 158 -12.46 15.75 12.41
CA GLY A 158 -11.42 16.57 13.04
C GLY A 158 -10.42 15.74 13.86
N LYS A 159 -10.90 14.74 14.63
CA LYS A 159 -10.01 13.80 15.34
C LYS A 159 -9.21 12.95 14.36
N MET A 160 -9.84 12.39 13.32
CA MET A 160 -9.16 11.57 12.32
C MET A 160 -8.06 12.36 11.59
N VAL A 161 -8.35 13.61 11.20
CA VAL A 161 -7.37 14.53 10.59
C VAL A 161 -6.23 14.84 11.57
N LEU A 162 -6.53 15.08 12.84
CA LEU A 162 -5.50 15.35 13.86
C LEU A 162 -4.46 14.22 13.97
N TRP A 163 -4.88 12.97 13.86
CA TRP A 163 -3.97 11.82 13.89
C TRP A 163 -3.31 11.53 12.52
N LEU A 164 -3.89 11.99 11.41
CA LEU A 164 -3.27 11.92 10.10
C LEU A 164 -2.20 12.98 9.90
N LEU A 165 -2.44 14.21 10.39
CA LEU A 165 -1.62 15.38 10.12
C LEU A 165 -0.13 15.20 10.44
N PRO A 166 0.30 14.65 11.60
CA PRO A 166 1.71 14.46 11.91
C PRO A 166 2.42 13.52 10.91
N LEU A 167 1.72 12.51 10.40
CA LEU A 167 2.26 11.59 9.38
C LEU A 167 2.48 12.31 8.06
N ILE A 168 1.49 13.08 7.60
CA ILE A 168 1.59 13.86 6.36
C ILE A 168 2.70 14.92 6.46
N VAL A 169 2.80 15.63 7.59
CA VAL A 169 3.90 16.59 7.82
C VAL A 169 5.26 15.90 7.73
N SER A 170 5.43 14.74 8.38
CA SER A 170 6.67 13.99 8.33
C SER A 170 7.00 13.54 6.91
N LEU A 171 6.03 13.02 6.15
CA LEU A 171 6.21 12.57 4.77
C LEU A 171 6.54 13.72 3.81
N THR A 172 5.95 14.89 4.03
CA THR A 172 6.29 16.11 3.28
C THR A 172 7.76 16.50 3.50
N LEU A 173 8.24 16.44 4.75
CA LEU A 173 9.65 16.68 5.08
C LEU A 173 10.60 15.64 4.49
N GLN A 174 10.10 14.41 4.28
CA GLN A 174 10.82 13.30 3.64
C GLN A 174 10.84 13.39 2.11
N ASN A 175 10.02 14.23 1.48
CA ASN A 175 9.74 14.26 0.04
C ASN A 175 9.08 12.95 -0.47
N ASP A 176 8.28 12.28 0.37
CA ASP A 176 7.63 11.01 0.05
C ASP A 176 6.12 11.21 -0.21
N PHE A 177 5.82 11.67 -1.42
CA PHE A 177 4.44 11.91 -1.86
C PHE A 177 3.65 10.63 -2.05
N GLY A 178 4.27 9.59 -2.60
CA GLY A 178 3.60 8.32 -2.87
C GLY A 178 3.01 7.71 -1.60
N THR A 179 3.81 7.59 -0.55
CA THR A 179 3.34 7.08 0.74
C THR A 179 2.26 7.98 1.37
N SER A 180 2.30 9.31 1.16
CA SER A 180 1.24 10.21 1.62
C SER A 180 -0.13 9.87 1.03
N LEU A 181 -0.18 9.49 -0.26
CA LEU A 181 -1.41 9.06 -0.92
C LEU A 181 -1.98 7.77 -0.31
N VAL A 182 -1.11 6.83 0.11
CA VAL A 182 -1.55 5.61 0.80
C VAL A 182 -2.26 5.94 2.12
N PHE A 183 -1.69 6.84 2.93
CA PHE A 183 -2.34 7.28 4.17
C PHE A 183 -3.66 7.99 3.90
N CYS A 184 -3.74 8.81 2.86
CA CYS A 184 -5.00 9.44 2.43
C CYS A 184 -6.03 8.41 1.97
N ALA A 185 -5.63 7.35 1.27
CA ALA A 185 -6.53 6.27 0.86
C ALA A 185 -7.06 5.48 2.06
N ILE A 186 -6.20 5.14 3.04
CA ILE A 186 -6.62 4.52 4.30
C ILE A 186 -7.62 5.42 5.03
N PHE A 187 -7.32 6.72 5.16
CA PHE A 187 -8.21 7.71 5.76
C PHE A 187 -9.57 7.75 5.06
N ALA A 188 -9.59 7.85 3.73
CA ALA A 188 -10.82 7.91 2.95
C ALA A 188 -11.69 6.65 3.14
N GLY A 189 -11.08 5.46 3.09
CA GLY A 189 -11.78 4.20 3.34
C GLY A 189 -12.38 4.12 4.74
N LEU A 190 -11.63 4.56 5.76
CA LEU A 190 -12.11 4.60 7.14
C LEU A 190 -13.24 5.62 7.33
N VAL A 191 -13.20 6.77 6.67
CA VAL A 191 -14.30 7.75 6.67
C VAL A 191 -15.58 7.15 6.09
N LEU A 192 -15.48 6.39 4.99
CA LEU A 192 -16.63 5.75 4.35
C LEU A 192 -17.35 4.74 5.27
N VAL A 193 -16.59 4.02 6.11
CA VAL A 193 -17.13 2.95 6.97
C VAL A 193 -17.41 3.45 8.40
N SER A 194 -16.92 4.63 8.80
CA SER A 194 -16.99 5.15 10.18
C SER A 194 -18.40 5.51 10.67
N GLY A 195 -19.42 5.43 9.82
CA GLY A 195 -20.80 5.84 10.16
C GLY A 195 -21.11 7.32 9.95
N ILE A 196 -20.16 8.10 9.42
CA ILE A 196 -20.37 9.52 9.08
C ILE A 196 -21.50 9.64 8.06
N THR A 197 -22.36 10.63 8.23
CA THR A 197 -23.52 10.84 7.36
C THR A 197 -23.12 11.20 5.93
N TRP A 198 -23.79 10.60 4.94
CA TRP A 198 -23.55 10.86 3.51
C TRP A 198 -23.69 12.33 3.13
N ARG A 199 -24.46 13.11 3.91
CA ARG A 199 -24.59 14.57 3.74
C ARG A 199 -23.26 15.32 3.93
N ILE A 200 -22.28 14.72 4.60
CA ILE A 200 -20.94 15.27 4.77
C ILE A 200 -19.99 14.63 3.77
N ILE A 201 -20.07 13.30 3.57
CA ILE A 201 -19.17 12.56 2.70
C ILE A 201 -19.28 13.05 1.25
N ILE A 202 -20.50 13.12 0.69
CA ILE A 202 -20.71 13.49 -0.72
C ILE A 202 -20.15 14.89 -1.04
N PRO A 203 -20.48 15.95 -0.29
CA PRO A 203 -19.88 17.26 -0.53
C PRO A 203 -18.37 17.28 -0.38
N SER A 204 -17.83 16.57 0.64
CA SER A 204 -16.39 16.50 0.85
C SER A 204 -15.65 15.85 -0.32
N VAL A 205 -16.15 14.72 -0.82
CA VAL A 205 -15.58 14.03 -2.00
C VAL A 205 -15.70 14.91 -3.24
N THR A 206 -16.84 15.59 -3.42
CA THR A 206 -17.04 16.51 -4.56
C THR A 206 -16.06 17.68 -4.51
N ILE A 207 -15.86 18.28 -3.34
CA ILE A 207 -14.91 19.40 -3.16
C ILE A 207 -13.48 18.93 -3.43
N VAL A 208 -13.05 17.80 -2.86
CA VAL A 208 -11.71 17.24 -3.10
C VAL A 208 -11.50 16.92 -4.57
N GLY A 209 -12.49 16.29 -5.21
CA GLY A 209 -12.46 15.99 -6.65
C GLY A 209 -12.40 17.25 -7.52
N ALA A 210 -13.18 18.29 -7.16
CA ALA A 210 -13.15 19.56 -7.87
C ALA A 210 -11.81 20.29 -7.71
N ILE A 211 -11.22 20.28 -6.51
CA ILE A 211 -9.89 20.85 -6.26
C ILE A 211 -8.82 20.08 -7.05
N GLY A 212 -8.85 18.74 -7.01
CA GLY A 212 -7.91 17.90 -7.76
C GLY A 212 -8.04 18.10 -9.28
N GLY A 213 -9.27 18.14 -9.80
CA GLY A 213 -9.53 18.42 -11.20
C GLY A 213 -9.09 19.83 -11.63
N ALA A 214 -9.34 20.84 -10.79
CA ALA A 214 -8.88 22.21 -11.04
C ALA A 214 -7.34 22.30 -11.01
N ALA A 215 -6.68 21.60 -10.09
CA ALA A 215 -5.22 21.56 -10.01
C ALA A 215 -4.62 20.90 -11.26
N LEU A 216 -5.16 19.76 -11.72
CA LEU A 216 -4.75 19.13 -12.96
C LEU A 216 -4.96 20.05 -14.17
N TRP A 217 -6.13 20.66 -14.26
CA TRP A 217 -6.41 21.62 -15.33
C TRP A 217 -5.45 22.81 -15.32
N MET A 218 -5.12 23.33 -14.14
CA MET A 218 -4.14 24.44 -14.01
C MET A 218 -2.74 24.02 -14.46
N VAL A 219 -2.28 22.80 -14.11
CA VAL A 219 -0.95 22.30 -14.49
C VAL A 219 -0.88 21.96 -15.98
N THR A 220 -1.97 21.49 -16.59
CA THR A 220 -1.99 21.08 -18.01
C THR A 220 -2.28 22.22 -18.98
N SER A 221 -2.96 23.30 -18.53
CA SER A 221 -3.31 24.44 -19.39
C SER A 221 -2.27 25.54 -19.37
N ASN A 222 -2.01 26.16 -20.53
CA ASN A 222 -1.07 27.31 -20.64
C ASN A 222 -1.51 28.50 -19.75
N PHE A 223 -2.82 28.74 -19.64
CA PHE A 223 -3.38 29.79 -18.78
C PHE A 223 -3.13 29.47 -17.31
N GLY A 224 -3.39 28.23 -16.87
CA GLY A 224 -3.16 27.82 -15.49
C GLY A 224 -1.69 27.87 -15.09
N ARG A 225 -0.78 27.43 -15.96
CA ARG A 225 0.68 27.54 -15.73
C ARG A 225 1.13 28.98 -15.56
N SER A 226 0.61 29.90 -16.37
CA SER A 226 0.91 31.33 -16.25
C SER A 226 0.49 31.88 -14.89
N ILE A 227 -0.66 31.48 -14.33
CA ILE A 227 -1.11 31.84 -13.00
C ILE A 227 -0.21 31.22 -11.92
N LEU A 228 0.10 29.92 -12.04
CA LEU A 228 0.92 29.21 -11.05
C LEU A 228 2.33 29.78 -10.98
N THR A 229 2.93 30.16 -12.11
CA THR A 229 4.25 30.84 -12.13
C THR A 229 4.22 32.21 -11.49
N MET A 230 3.13 32.97 -11.63
CA MET A 230 2.93 34.25 -10.90
C MET A 230 2.85 34.08 -9.38
N VAL A 231 2.35 32.92 -8.91
CA VAL A 231 2.25 32.59 -7.47
C VAL A 231 3.56 31.97 -6.94
N GLY A 232 4.57 31.79 -7.80
CA GLY A 232 5.91 31.31 -7.41
C GLY A 232 6.19 29.83 -7.69
N PHE A 233 5.32 29.14 -8.42
CA PHE A 233 5.61 27.77 -8.89
C PHE A 233 6.70 27.82 -9.97
N GLN A 234 7.65 26.91 -9.88
CA GLN A 234 8.76 26.80 -10.81
C GLN A 234 8.47 25.77 -11.90
N SER A 235 9.07 25.94 -13.08
CA SER A 235 8.82 25.08 -14.25
C SER A 235 9.05 23.58 -13.96
N TYR A 236 10.08 23.23 -13.19
CA TYR A 236 10.38 21.82 -12.85
C TYR A 236 9.25 21.12 -12.07
N GLN A 237 8.34 21.86 -11.46
CA GLN A 237 7.19 21.28 -10.75
C GLN A 237 6.11 20.79 -11.72
N PHE A 238 6.08 21.32 -12.93
CA PHE A 238 5.21 20.86 -14.00
C PHE A 238 5.78 19.63 -14.73
N ASP A 239 7.10 19.46 -14.70
CA ASP A 239 7.82 18.40 -15.42
C ASP A 239 7.30 17.01 -15.06
N ARG A 240 6.89 16.77 -13.81
CA ARG A 240 6.31 15.47 -13.41
C ARG A 240 5.00 15.14 -14.11
N VAL A 241 4.16 16.12 -14.33
CA VAL A 241 2.88 15.95 -15.05
C VAL A 241 3.13 15.83 -16.54
N ASP A 242 4.05 16.65 -17.08
CA ASP A 242 4.45 16.58 -18.49
C ASP A 242 5.10 15.24 -18.82
N THR A 243 6.00 14.77 -17.98
CA THR A 243 6.62 13.44 -18.06
C THR A 243 5.60 12.31 -18.04
N TRP A 244 4.54 12.44 -17.24
CA TRP A 244 3.47 11.45 -17.21
C TRP A 244 2.60 11.47 -18.47
N LEU A 245 2.26 12.67 -18.97
CA LEU A 245 1.42 12.81 -20.16
C LEU A 245 2.17 12.52 -21.47
N HIS A 246 3.47 12.82 -21.50
CA HIS A 246 4.34 12.69 -22.67
C HIS A 246 5.68 12.03 -22.33
N PRO A 247 5.67 10.78 -21.82
CA PRO A 247 6.88 10.11 -21.35
C PRO A 247 7.91 9.88 -22.44
N GLU A 248 7.49 9.85 -23.71
CA GLU A 248 8.35 9.68 -24.88
C GLU A 248 9.28 10.88 -25.12
N GLN A 249 8.98 12.05 -24.57
CA GLN A 249 9.76 13.28 -24.74
C GLN A 249 10.89 13.41 -23.71
N ASP A 250 10.77 12.75 -22.55
CA ASP A 250 11.81 12.71 -21.53
C ASP A 250 12.61 11.40 -21.63
N THR A 251 13.79 11.49 -22.22
CA THR A 251 14.66 10.32 -22.49
C THR A 251 15.69 10.06 -21.39
N THR A 252 15.69 10.82 -20.28
CA THR A 252 16.81 10.80 -19.33
C THR A 252 16.46 10.44 -17.89
N ASN A 253 15.21 10.66 -17.45
CA ASN A 253 14.81 10.54 -16.05
C ASN A 253 13.55 9.66 -15.86
N GLN A 254 12.59 10.18 -15.13
CA GLN A 254 11.33 9.50 -14.83
C GLN A 254 10.50 9.17 -16.07
N GLY A 255 10.57 10.01 -17.12
CA GLY A 255 9.94 9.74 -18.40
C GLY A 255 10.55 8.55 -19.11
N TYR A 256 11.87 8.43 -19.10
CA TYR A 256 12.54 7.23 -19.62
C TYR A 256 12.07 5.96 -18.91
N GLN A 257 12.01 5.97 -17.57
CA GLN A 257 11.56 4.83 -16.79
C GLN A 257 10.11 4.45 -17.11
N LEU A 258 9.20 5.44 -17.15
CA LEU A 258 7.80 5.25 -17.50
C LEU A 258 7.61 4.74 -18.93
N TRP A 259 8.34 5.34 -19.89
CA TRP A 259 8.27 4.95 -21.29
C TRP A 259 8.77 3.52 -21.52
N GLN A 260 9.85 3.13 -20.85
CA GLN A 260 10.35 1.76 -20.90
C GLN A 260 9.37 0.79 -20.25
N SER A 261 8.72 1.18 -19.14
CA SER A 261 7.68 0.39 -18.50
C SER A 261 6.52 0.08 -19.45
N ILE A 262 5.97 1.12 -20.10
CA ILE A 262 4.86 0.96 -21.05
C ILE A 262 5.28 0.05 -22.23
N LYS A 263 6.50 0.24 -22.76
CA LYS A 263 7.02 -0.62 -23.84
C LYS A 263 7.19 -2.07 -23.40
N ALA A 264 7.72 -2.31 -22.20
CA ALA A 264 7.90 -3.66 -21.67
C ALA A 264 6.57 -4.39 -21.52
N VAL A 265 5.57 -3.77 -20.88
CA VAL A 265 4.23 -4.33 -20.73
C VAL A 265 3.58 -4.56 -22.12
N GLY A 266 3.71 -3.60 -23.04
CA GLY A 266 3.16 -3.69 -24.40
C GLY A 266 3.82 -4.80 -25.23
N SER A 267 5.13 -5.06 -25.05
CA SER A 267 5.87 -6.09 -25.77
C SER A 267 5.43 -7.50 -25.43
N GLY A 268 4.84 -7.71 -24.24
CA GLY A 268 4.33 -9.00 -23.82
C GLY A 268 3.10 -9.51 -24.57
N GLY A 269 2.34 -8.62 -25.24
CA GLY A 269 1.15 -9.01 -26.00
C GLY A 269 0.15 -9.83 -25.16
N LEU A 270 -0.45 -10.89 -25.74
CA LEU A 270 -1.45 -11.71 -25.05
C LEU A 270 -0.82 -12.74 -24.11
N THR A 271 0.22 -13.45 -24.55
CA THR A 271 0.78 -14.63 -23.86
C THR A 271 2.16 -14.40 -23.24
N GLY A 272 2.74 -13.23 -23.44
CA GLY A 272 4.08 -12.89 -23.00
C GLY A 272 5.19 -13.34 -23.96
N THR A 273 6.40 -12.84 -23.69
CA THR A 273 7.63 -13.22 -24.41
C THR A 273 8.18 -14.57 -23.96
N GLY A 274 7.66 -15.12 -22.87
CA GLY A 274 8.14 -16.32 -22.20
C GLY A 274 8.96 -16.03 -20.95
N PHE A 275 9.04 -17.02 -20.05
CA PHE A 275 9.74 -16.88 -18.77
C PHE A 275 11.24 -16.57 -18.98
N ASN A 276 11.72 -15.57 -18.29
CA ASN A 276 13.10 -15.08 -18.34
C ASN A 276 13.55 -14.53 -19.72
N HIS A 277 12.60 -14.07 -20.54
CA HIS A 277 12.89 -13.40 -21.80
C HIS A 277 12.48 -11.93 -21.70
N SER A 278 13.48 -11.05 -21.62
CA SER A 278 13.28 -9.60 -21.54
C SER A 278 13.82 -8.92 -22.79
N ASN A 279 12.95 -8.19 -23.48
CA ASN A 279 13.27 -7.41 -24.69
C ASN A 279 13.52 -5.94 -24.37
N VAL A 280 13.01 -5.46 -23.22
CA VAL A 280 13.05 -4.06 -22.86
C VAL A 280 13.73 -3.89 -21.50
N TYR A 281 14.78 -3.10 -21.47
CA TYR A 281 15.40 -2.73 -20.19
C TYR A 281 14.55 -1.69 -19.46
N VAL A 282 14.16 -1.99 -18.22
CA VAL A 282 13.42 -1.10 -17.33
C VAL A 282 14.24 -0.88 -16.05
N PRO A 283 14.64 0.36 -15.73
CA PRO A 283 15.38 0.61 -14.49
C PRO A 283 14.57 0.23 -13.24
N VAL A 284 15.23 -0.33 -12.22
CA VAL A 284 14.65 -0.66 -10.89
C VAL A 284 13.42 -1.56 -10.97
N ARG A 285 13.40 -2.46 -11.95
CA ARG A 285 12.22 -3.31 -12.20
C ARG A 285 11.97 -4.37 -11.13
N GLU A 286 12.94 -4.66 -10.26
CA GLU A 286 12.78 -5.58 -9.14
C GLU A 286 11.91 -5.00 -8.02
N SER A 287 11.73 -3.68 -7.93
CA SER A 287 10.97 -3.02 -6.87
C SER A 287 9.64 -2.43 -7.35
N ASP A 288 9.60 -1.15 -7.66
CA ASP A 288 8.38 -0.43 -8.04
C ASP A 288 7.91 -0.73 -9.47
N MET A 289 8.81 -1.17 -10.36
CA MET A 289 8.48 -1.56 -11.72
C MET A 289 8.28 -3.07 -11.93
N ILE A 290 8.04 -3.84 -10.87
CA ILE A 290 7.96 -5.31 -10.95
C ILE A 290 6.83 -5.82 -11.86
N PHE A 291 5.73 -5.07 -11.97
CA PHE A 291 4.62 -5.43 -12.85
C PHE A 291 5.05 -5.49 -14.32
N THR A 292 6.10 -4.74 -14.74
CA THR A 292 6.66 -4.82 -16.10
C THR A 292 7.21 -6.19 -16.41
N VAL A 293 7.86 -6.86 -15.44
CA VAL A 293 8.36 -8.23 -15.60
C VAL A 293 7.20 -9.19 -15.87
N ILE A 294 6.10 -9.04 -15.11
CA ILE A 294 4.93 -9.89 -15.26
C ILE A 294 4.25 -9.63 -16.60
N GLY A 295 4.05 -8.35 -16.96
CA GLY A 295 3.44 -7.94 -18.22
C GLY A 295 4.25 -8.38 -19.43
N GLU A 296 5.58 -8.26 -19.41
CA GLU A 296 6.47 -8.67 -20.48
C GLU A 296 6.54 -10.20 -20.62
N ASN A 297 6.79 -10.93 -19.52
CA ASN A 297 7.05 -12.38 -19.58
C ASN A 297 5.78 -13.22 -19.74
N PHE A 298 4.66 -12.82 -19.13
CA PHE A 298 3.41 -13.57 -19.12
C PHE A 298 2.26 -12.88 -19.87
N GLY A 299 2.48 -11.70 -20.39
CA GLY A 299 1.55 -10.94 -21.20
C GLY A 299 0.27 -10.54 -20.47
N PHE A 300 -0.77 -10.29 -21.25
CA PHE A 300 -2.08 -9.87 -20.75
C PHE A 300 -2.74 -10.96 -19.88
N ILE A 301 -2.61 -12.23 -20.24
CA ILE A 301 -3.19 -13.36 -19.49
C ILE A 301 -2.55 -13.44 -18.09
N GLY A 302 -1.21 -13.36 -17.99
CA GLY A 302 -0.53 -13.38 -16.69
C GLY A 302 -0.85 -12.16 -15.85
N SER A 303 -0.96 -10.97 -16.46
CA SER A 303 -1.34 -9.74 -15.79
C SER A 303 -2.76 -9.82 -15.20
N ILE A 304 -3.75 -10.32 -15.96
CA ILE A 304 -5.12 -10.54 -15.46
C ILE A 304 -5.14 -11.58 -14.35
N ALA A 305 -4.40 -12.68 -14.48
CA ALA A 305 -4.32 -13.70 -13.43
C ALA A 305 -3.79 -13.11 -12.11
N LEU A 306 -2.75 -12.28 -12.17
CA LEU A 306 -2.23 -11.58 -11.01
C LEU A 306 -3.28 -10.66 -10.38
N VAL A 307 -3.96 -9.82 -11.18
CA VAL A 307 -5.03 -8.94 -10.70
C VAL A 307 -6.16 -9.76 -10.07
N ALA A 308 -6.54 -10.89 -10.66
CA ALA A 308 -7.57 -11.77 -10.11
C ALA A 308 -7.18 -12.33 -8.72
N ILE A 309 -5.90 -12.67 -8.51
CA ILE A 309 -5.41 -13.12 -7.20
C ILE A 309 -5.52 -11.98 -6.17
N TYR A 310 -5.16 -10.74 -6.53
CA TYR A 310 -5.35 -9.59 -5.63
C TYR A 310 -6.82 -9.32 -5.34
N MET A 311 -7.69 -9.41 -6.35
CA MET A 311 -9.13 -9.24 -6.15
C MET A 311 -9.70 -10.33 -5.24
N LEU A 312 -9.24 -11.57 -5.38
CA LEU A 312 -9.62 -12.66 -4.48
C LEU A 312 -9.12 -12.41 -3.06
N LEU A 313 -7.86 -11.97 -2.88
CA LEU A 313 -7.32 -11.61 -1.57
C LEU A 313 -8.15 -10.52 -0.90
N ILE A 314 -8.42 -9.43 -1.62
CA ILE A 314 -9.23 -8.30 -1.13
C ILE A 314 -10.65 -8.78 -0.78
N TYR A 315 -11.27 -9.59 -1.62
CA TYR A 315 -12.58 -10.18 -1.34
C TYR A 315 -12.60 -10.99 -0.04
N LEU A 316 -11.60 -11.86 0.16
CA LEU A 316 -11.48 -12.66 1.37
C LEU A 316 -11.28 -11.78 2.62
N MET A 317 -10.49 -10.71 2.51
CA MET A 317 -10.30 -9.75 3.60
C MET A 317 -11.58 -8.97 3.92
N ILE A 318 -12.34 -8.56 2.90
CA ILE A 318 -13.65 -7.90 3.07
C ILE A 318 -14.66 -8.86 3.71
N ARG A 319 -14.64 -10.12 3.35
CA ARG A 319 -15.50 -11.13 3.93
C ARG A 319 -15.35 -11.20 5.45
N VAL A 320 -14.14 -11.08 5.98
CA VAL A 320 -13.89 -11.03 7.43
C VAL A 320 -14.65 -9.89 8.11
N ILE A 321 -14.80 -8.72 7.44
CA ILE A 321 -15.54 -7.57 7.97
C ILE A 321 -17.02 -7.94 8.23
N PHE A 322 -17.64 -8.69 7.32
CA PHE A 322 -19.06 -9.07 7.45
C PHE A 322 -19.30 -10.23 8.43
N GLU A 323 -18.26 -11.03 8.69
CA GLU A 323 -18.33 -12.13 9.63
C GLU A 323 -18.09 -11.66 11.08
N THR A 324 -17.34 -10.57 11.29
CA THR A 324 -17.05 -10.05 12.63
C THR A 324 -18.18 -9.19 13.20
N ARG A 325 -18.44 -9.35 14.51
CA ARG A 325 -19.38 -8.52 15.27
C ARG A 325 -18.70 -7.34 15.99
N ASN A 326 -17.38 -7.26 15.93
CA ASN A 326 -16.60 -6.25 16.62
C ASN A 326 -16.30 -5.07 15.68
N GLU A 327 -16.87 -3.89 15.98
CA GLU A 327 -16.67 -2.67 15.19
C GLU A 327 -15.18 -2.29 15.02
N PHE A 328 -14.37 -2.49 16.06
CA PHE A 328 -12.94 -2.20 15.99
C PHE A 328 -12.27 -3.04 14.92
N TYR A 329 -12.56 -4.33 14.86
CA TYR A 329 -12.06 -5.22 13.82
C TYR A 329 -12.53 -4.80 12.41
N ALA A 330 -13.77 -4.35 12.27
CA ALA A 330 -14.28 -3.87 10.99
C ALA A 330 -13.47 -2.65 10.47
N TYR A 331 -13.11 -1.71 11.34
CA TYR A 331 -12.26 -0.58 10.97
C TYR A 331 -10.83 -1.01 10.64
N LEU A 332 -10.25 -1.92 11.42
CA LEU A 332 -8.91 -2.42 11.13
C LEU A 332 -8.86 -3.13 9.76
N SER A 333 -9.82 -4.01 9.51
CA SER A 333 -9.90 -4.72 8.22
C SER A 333 -10.07 -3.74 7.06
N THR A 334 -10.96 -2.75 7.19
CA THR A 334 -11.14 -1.71 6.17
C THR A 334 -9.83 -0.95 5.90
N GLY A 335 -9.12 -0.55 6.95
CA GLY A 335 -7.85 0.16 6.81
C GLY A 335 -6.79 -0.67 6.07
N VAL A 336 -6.65 -1.96 6.39
CA VAL A 336 -5.71 -2.87 5.73
C VAL A 336 -6.13 -3.14 4.28
N VAL A 337 -7.43 -3.34 4.02
CA VAL A 337 -7.96 -3.49 2.66
C VAL A 337 -7.64 -2.27 1.81
N MET A 338 -7.89 -1.07 2.32
CA MET A 338 -7.60 0.17 1.59
C MET A 338 -6.11 0.38 1.35
N MET A 339 -5.27 0.01 2.31
CA MET A 339 -3.82 0.02 2.16
C MET A 339 -3.37 -0.86 0.98
N ILE A 340 -3.79 -2.12 0.96
CA ILE A 340 -3.39 -3.08 -0.09
C ILE A 340 -4.01 -2.69 -1.44
N LEU A 341 -5.31 -2.37 -1.46
CA LEU A 341 -6.02 -1.97 -2.68
C LEU A 341 -5.34 -0.78 -3.36
N PHE A 342 -5.00 0.25 -2.58
CA PHE A 342 -4.35 1.43 -3.12
C PHE A 342 -2.95 1.14 -3.64
N HIS A 343 -2.14 0.34 -2.93
CA HIS A 343 -0.83 -0.07 -3.43
C HIS A 343 -0.93 -0.82 -4.76
N VAL A 344 -1.87 -1.77 -4.89
CA VAL A 344 -2.08 -2.54 -6.12
C VAL A 344 -2.52 -1.63 -7.26
N PHE A 345 -3.49 -0.76 -7.01
CA PHE A 345 -4.01 0.18 -8.00
C PHE A 345 -2.92 1.15 -8.49
N GLU A 346 -2.17 1.72 -7.55
CA GLU A 346 -1.11 2.68 -7.85
C GLU A 346 0.05 2.03 -8.60
N ASN A 347 0.56 0.88 -8.11
CA ASN A 347 1.68 0.21 -8.75
C ASN A 347 1.33 -0.25 -10.17
N ILE A 348 0.22 -0.96 -10.36
CA ILE A 348 -0.19 -1.42 -11.69
C ILE A 348 -0.50 -0.21 -12.58
N GLY A 349 -1.23 0.78 -12.05
CA GLY A 349 -1.59 2.00 -12.79
C GLY A 349 -0.40 2.78 -13.30
N MET A 350 0.65 2.97 -12.48
CA MET A 350 1.86 3.67 -12.92
C MET A 350 2.65 2.84 -13.95
N ASN A 351 2.74 1.52 -13.79
CA ASN A 351 3.48 0.67 -14.74
C ASN A 351 2.85 0.63 -16.13
N ILE A 352 1.54 0.82 -16.26
CA ILE A 352 0.84 0.90 -17.56
C ILE A 352 0.63 2.34 -18.05
N GLY A 353 1.18 3.34 -17.34
CA GLY A 353 1.07 4.75 -17.71
C GLY A 353 -0.26 5.43 -17.37
N LEU A 354 -1.18 4.74 -16.65
CA LEU A 354 -2.46 5.31 -16.21
C LEU A 354 -2.28 6.36 -15.10
N LEU A 355 -1.28 6.18 -14.26
CA LEU A 355 -0.96 7.05 -13.12
C LEU A 355 0.49 7.55 -13.23
N PRO A 356 0.81 8.71 -12.63
CA PRO A 356 2.18 9.20 -12.57
C PRO A 356 3.05 8.29 -11.70
N LEU A 357 4.37 8.32 -11.92
CA LEU A 357 5.33 7.56 -11.13
C LEU A 357 5.38 8.03 -9.67
N THR A 358 5.07 7.14 -8.75
CA THR A 358 5.09 7.38 -7.30
C THR A 358 6.12 6.55 -6.55
N GLY A 359 6.63 5.48 -7.16
CA GLY A 359 7.59 4.56 -6.54
C GLY A 359 7.00 3.65 -5.46
N ILE A 360 5.68 3.40 -5.50
CA ILE A 360 5.00 2.51 -4.54
C ILE A 360 5.18 1.05 -4.98
N PRO A 361 5.70 0.16 -4.11
CA PRO A 361 5.89 -1.25 -4.45
C PRO A 361 4.57 -2.03 -4.48
N LEU A 362 4.53 -3.08 -5.31
CA LEU A 362 3.40 -4.00 -5.41
C LEU A 362 3.41 -4.98 -4.21
N PRO A 363 2.36 -5.02 -3.36
CA PRO A 363 2.33 -5.83 -2.15
C PRO A 363 2.63 -7.29 -2.40
N PHE A 364 3.47 -7.91 -1.58
CA PHE A 364 3.86 -9.32 -1.63
C PHE A 364 4.60 -9.77 -2.91
N VAL A 365 4.80 -8.91 -3.90
CA VAL A 365 5.45 -9.25 -5.19
C VAL A 365 6.77 -8.50 -5.35
N SER A 366 6.78 -7.21 -5.11
CA SER A 366 7.98 -6.37 -5.24
C SER A 366 9.09 -6.74 -4.24
N ALA A 367 10.32 -6.55 -4.65
CA ALA A 367 11.47 -6.59 -3.75
C ALA A 367 11.37 -5.43 -2.75
N GLY A 368 11.48 -5.76 -1.44
CA GLY A 368 11.45 -4.73 -0.39
C GLY A 368 11.10 -5.33 0.97
N GLY A 369 12.07 -5.36 1.89
CA GLY A 369 11.88 -5.95 3.21
C GLY A 369 10.87 -5.19 4.07
N SER A 370 10.99 -3.86 4.15
CA SER A 370 10.11 -3.03 4.98
C SER A 370 8.67 -3.02 4.49
N SER A 371 8.47 -2.89 3.17
CA SER A 371 7.14 -2.90 2.55
C SER A 371 6.45 -4.25 2.72
N LEU A 372 7.20 -5.35 2.52
CA LEU A 372 6.69 -6.69 2.75
C LEU A 372 6.26 -6.88 4.21
N LEU A 373 7.07 -6.44 5.19
CA LEU A 373 6.72 -6.52 6.61
C LEU A 373 5.48 -5.71 6.95
N GLY A 374 5.37 -4.46 6.45
CA GLY A 374 4.20 -3.61 6.68
C GLY A 374 2.90 -4.27 6.18
N ASN A 375 2.94 -4.82 4.96
CA ASN A 375 1.80 -5.54 4.38
C ASN A 375 1.48 -6.84 5.15
N LEU A 376 2.51 -7.61 5.56
CA LEU A 376 2.33 -8.84 6.34
C LEU A 376 1.80 -8.57 7.75
N ILE A 377 2.18 -7.45 8.40
CA ILE A 377 1.55 -7.01 9.66
C ILE A 377 0.03 -6.79 9.43
N GLY A 378 -0.35 -6.13 8.33
CA GLY A 378 -1.75 -5.97 7.94
C GLY A 378 -2.48 -7.31 7.80
N ILE A 379 -1.88 -8.29 7.12
CA ILE A 379 -2.42 -9.66 7.02
C ILE A 379 -2.52 -10.32 8.40
N GLY A 380 -1.51 -10.17 9.26
CA GLY A 380 -1.53 -10.68 10.63
C GLY A 380 -2.71 -10.12 11.45
N ILE A 381 -3.01 -8.83 11.32
CA ILE A 381 -4.17 -8.18 11.95
C ILE A 381 -5.48 -8.81 11.46
N ILE A 382 -5.63 -9.05 10.15
CA ILE A 382 -6.83 -9.69 9.58
C ILE A 382 -6.98 -11.13 10.08
N LEU A 383 -5.91 -11.92 10.08
CA LEU A 383 -5.93 -13.30 10.56
C LEU A 383 -6.22 -13.39 12.05
N SER A 384 -5.74 -12.43 12.86
CA SER A 384 -6.04 -12.32 14.29
C SER A 384 -7.56 -12.24 14.56
N MET A 385 -8.29 -11.46 13.75
CA MET A 385 -9.72 -11.29 13.90
C MET A 385 -10.45 -12.62 13.82
N ARG A 386 -10.18 -13.40 12.79
CA ARG A 386 -10.81 -14.70 12.59
C ARG A 386 -10.38 -15.74 13.61
N TYR A 387 -9.09 -15.72 13.98
CA TYR A 387 -8.53 -16.64 14.96
C TYR A 387 -9.17 -16.51 16.35
N HIS A 388 -9.58 -15.28 16.76
CA HIS A 388 -10.18 -15.02 18.07
C HIS A 388 -11.71 -15.03 18.06
N GLU A 389 -12.36 -14.74 16.93
CA GLU A 389 -13.83 -14.75 16.83
C GLU A 389 -14.39 -16.16 17.01
N ASP A 390 -13.70 -17.18 16.52
CA ASP A 390 -14.10 -18.59 16.71
C ASP A 390 -13.92 -19.08 18.17
N ARG A 391 -13.27 -18.27 19.05
CA ARG A 391 -13.07 -18.56 20.47
C ARG A 391 -14.08 -17.86 21.40
N SER A 392 -14.78 -16.83 20.94
CA SER A 392 -15.80 -16.06 21.67
C SER A 392 -17.20 -16.58 21.36
#